data_40f70bc78a0c335aa9c36aac64643f4c
#
_entry.id   40f70bc78a0c335aa9c36aac64643f4c
#
_cell.length_a   1.000
_cell.length_b   1.000
_cell.length_c   1.000
_cell.angle_alpha   90.00
_cell.angle_beta   90.00
_cell.angle_gamma   90.00
#
_symmetry.space_group_name_H-M   'P 1'
#
loop_
_entity.id
_entity.type
_entity.pdbx_description
1 polymer ?
#
loop_
_entity_poly.entity_id
_entity_poly.type
_entity_poly.pdbx_seq_one_letter_code
_entity_poly.pdbx_strand_id
1 'polypeptide(L)'
;MNFKLKGKDGKARVGELLLKRGTIHTPAFMPVGTAATVKGMLPENVRSLGADIILCNTYHLMLRPGEKIIEKLGGLHKFMNWPRPILTDSGGFQVMSLSGLAKMSEEGVAFRSHIDGKRYFLSPEYSISIQQALGSDIVMCFDECAKSTAKEFEAYKSMKRSMEWAVRSKKAFDHKKESSLFG
;
A
#
# COMPACT_ATOMS: atom_id res chain seq x y z
N MET A 1 -14.28 -3.54 8.49
CA MET A 1 -13.18 -3.26 9.45
C MET A 1 -13.74 -2.69 10.74
N ASN A 2 -13.22 -3.13 11.89
CA ASN A 2 -13.61 -2.60 13.20
C ASN A 2 -12.35 -2.50 14.09
N PHE A 3 -12.18 -1.39 14.81
CA PHE A 3 -11.08 -1.18 15.76
C PHE A 3 -11.61 -1.19 17.18
N LYS A 4 -10.99 -2.00 18.06
CA LYS A 4 -11.31 -2.07 19.48
C LYS A 4 -10.12 -1.58 20.31
N LEU A 5 -10.28 -0.48 21.02
CA LEU A 5 -9.31 -0.03 22.00
C LEU A 5 -9.34 -0.98 23.21
N LYS A 6 -8.19 -1.55 23.59
CA LYS A 6 -8.06 -2.50 24.70
C LYS A 6 -7.45 -1.85 25.95
N GLY A 7 -6.55 -0.90 25.75
CA GLY A 7 -5.90 -0.20 26.85
C GLY A 7 -5.32 1.13 26.41
N LYS A 8 -5.13 2.02 27.37
CA LYS A 8 -4.53 3.35 27.17
C LYS A 8 -3.66 3.70 28.37
N ASP A 9 -2.48 4.26 28.10
CA ASP A 9 -1.59 4.87 29.08
C ASP A 9 -1.06 6.20 28.53
N GLY A 10 -1.53 7.31 29.07
CA GLY A 10 -1.30 8.64 28.49
C GLY A 10 -1.75 8.73 27.02
N LYS A 11 -0.80 8.91 26.10
CA LYS A 11 -1.04 8.92 24.65
C LYS A 11 -0.83 7.55 24.00
N ALA A 12 -0.25 6.58 24.69
CA ALA A 12 -0.07 5.22 24.17
C ALA A 12 -1.41 4.47 24.14
N ARG A 13 -1.59 3.63 23.13
CA ARG A 13 -2.82 2.86 22.92
C ARG A 13 -2.49 1.44 22.48
N VAL A 14 -3.18 0.48 23.07
CA VAL A 14 -3.19 -0.93 22.66
C VAL A 14 -4.58 -1.27 22.17
N GLY A 15 -4.67 -1.94 21.04
CA GLY A 15 -5.96 -2.27 20.45
C GLY A 15 -5.93 -3.48 19.52
N GLU A 16 -7.07 -3.78 18.96
CA GLU A 16 -7.28 -4.83 17.96
C GLU A 16 -7.97 -4.24 16.74
N LEU A 17 -7.38 -4.47 15.58
CA LEU A 17 -8.00 -4.15 14.29
C LEU A 17 -8.57 -5.45 13.70
N LEU A 18 -9.88 -5.53 13.61
CA LEU A 18 -10.60 -6.70 13.15
C LEU A 18 -10.85 -6.59 11.64
N LEU A 19 -10.23 -7.47 10.88
CA LEU A 19 -10.41 -7.63 9.45
C LEU A 19 -11.01 -9.01 9.15
N LYS A 20 -11.49 -9.23 7.93
CA LYS A 20 -12.05 -10.52 7.54
C LYS A 20 -11.05 -11.67 7.63
N ARG A 21 -9.77 -11.41 7.32
CA ARG A 21 -8.69 -12.42 7.31
C ARG A 21 -7.98 -12.59 8.64
N GLY A 22 -8.40 -11.88 9.67
CA GLY A 22 -7.82 -12.01 11.00
C GLY A 22 -7.80 -10.71 11.78
N THR A 23 -7.31 -10.82 13.01
CA THR A 23 -7.14 -9.71 13.93
C THR A 23 -5.69 -9.26 13.93
N ILE A 24 -5.47 -7.95 13.88
CA ILE A 24 -4.16 -7.33 14.03
C ILE A 24 -4.11 -6.71 15.43
N HIS A 25 -3.15 -7.12 16.24
CA HIS A 25 -2.88 -6.52 17.54
C HIS A 25 -2.02 -5.27 17.35
N THR A 26 -2.47 -4.14 17.88
CA THR A 26 -1.77 -2.86 17.72
C THR A 26 -1.18 -2.39 19.04
N PRO A 27 0.01 -1.77 18.99
CA PRO A 27 0.83 -1.45 17.82
C PRO A 27 1.37 -2.70 17.12
N ALA A 28 1.43 -2.68 15.78
CA ALA A 28 1.89 -3.80 14.97
C ALA A 28 3.08 -3.41 14.10
N PHE A 29 4.11 -4.25 14.07
CA PHE A 29 5.15 -4.17 13.06
C PHE A 29 4.71 -4.96 11.82
N MET A 30 4.87 -4.37 10.64
CA MET A 30 4.53 -5.01 9.37
C MET A 30 5.80 -5.39 8.61
N PRO A 31 6.22 -6.67 8.63
CA PRO A 31 7.31 -7.12 7.76
C PRO A 31 7.03 -6.79 6.30
N VAL A 32 8.06 -6.35 5.57
CA VAL A 32 7.90 -5.88 4.19
C VAL A 32 8.09 -7.01 3.20
N GLY A 33 7.02 -7.35 2.49
CA GLY A 33 6.97 -8.31 1.39
C GLY A 33 7.00 -7.62 0.02
N THR A 34 8.09 -6.95 -0.32
CA THR A 34 8.22 -6.02 -1.48
C THR A 34 7.70 -6.62 -2.79
N ALA A 35 8.12 -7.83 -3.13
CA ALA A 35 7.74 -8.51 -4.38
C ALA A 35 6.97 -9.81 -4.06
N ALA A 36 5.96 -9.71 -3.20
CA ALA A 36 5.20 -10.84 -2.67
C ALA A 36 6.06 -11.85 -1.88
N THR A 37 7.13 -11.38 -1.25
CA THR A 37 7.98 -12.20 -0.37
C THR A 37 8.72 -11.31 0.63
N VAL A 38 8.82 -11.77 1.87
CA VAL A 38 9.76 -11.24 2.85
C VAL A 38 11.12 -11.85 2.55
N LYS A 39 12.09 -11.03 2.13
CA LYS A 39 13.39 -11.52 1.65
C LYS A 39 14.08 -12.41 2.68
N GLY A 40 14.52 -13.59 2.24
CA GLY A 40 15.26 -14.54 3.08
C GLY A 40 14.41 -15.29 4.12
N MET A 41 13.08 -15.15 4.10
CA MET A 41 12.20 -15.81 5.04
C MET A 41 11.03 -16.52 4.34
N LEU A 42 10.72 -17.72 4.78
CA LEU A 42 9.50 -18.41 4.40
C LEU A 42 8.28 -17.77 5.11
N PRO A 43 7.09 -17.76 4.50
CA PRO A 43 5.87 -17.22 5.12
C PRO A 43 5.57 -17.84 6.50
N GLU A 44 5.84 -19.13 6.67
CA GLU A 44 5.67 -19.86 7.93
C GLU A 44 6.57 -19.28 9.04
N ASN A 45 7.82 -18.92 8.71
CA ASN A 45 8.75 -18.33 9.66
C ASN A 45 8.32 -16.93 10.05
N VAL A 46 7.86 -16.11 9.09
CA VAL A 46 7.31 -14.78 9.38
C VAL A 46 6.11 -14.88 10.34
N ARG A 47 5.25 -15.87 10.10
CA ARG A 47 4.08 -16.14 10.95
C ARG A 47 4.48 -16.61 12.35
N SER A 48 5.47 -17.49 12.48
CA SER A 48 5.93 -18.02 13.78
C SER A 48 6.56 -16.94 14.67
N LEU A 49 7.11 -15.88 14.06
CA LEU A 49 7.61 -14.70 14.77
C LEU A 49 6.50 -13.75 15.28
N GLY A 50 5.22 -14.09 15.05
CA GLY A 50 4.08 -13.34 15.57
C GLY A 50 3.59 -12.21 14.67
N ALA A 51 4.01 -12.14 13.40
CA ALA A 51 3.48 -11.13 12.48
C ALA A 51 1.99 -11.39 12.18
N ASP A 52 1.13 -10.43 12.52
CA ASP A 52 -0.31 -10.47 12.21
C ASP A 52 -0.60 -9.97 10.80
N ILE A 53 0.22 -9.09 10.27
CA ILE A 53 0.06 -8.43 8.99
C ILE A 53 1.43 -8.25 8.33
N ILE A 54 1.45 -8.25 6.99
CA ILE A 54 2.61 -7.86 6.20
C ILE A 54 2.25 -6.69 5.27
N LEU A 55 3.28 -5.94 4.87
CA LEU A 55 3.15 -4.87 3.89
C LEU A 55 3.72 -5.33 2.55
N CYS A 56 3.01 -5.08 1.44
CA CYS A 56 3.50 -5.31 0.09
C CYS A 56 3.49 -4.02 -0.72
N ASN A 57 4.45 -3.88 -1.65
CA ASN A 57 4.62 -2.63 -2.37
C ASN A 57 3.94 -2.67 -3.75
N THR A 58 2.93 -1.85 -3.93
CA THR A 58 2.14 -1.72 -5.17
C THR A 58 3.02 -1.45 -6.39
N TYR A 59 3.97 -0.52 -6.29
CA TYR A 59 4.89 -0.18 -7.37
C TYR A 59 5.65 -1.39 -7.91
N HIS A 60 6.22 -2.22 -7.03
CA HIS A 60 6.98 -3.40 -7.46
C HIS A 60 6.08 -4.47 -8.08
N LEU A 61 4.91 -4.70 -7.48
CA LEU A 61 3.97 -5.73 -7.92
C LEU A 61 3.29 -5.39 -9.25
N MET A 62 3.00 -4.11 -9.52
CA MET A 62 2.47 -3.67 -10.82
C MET A 62 3.48 -3.82 -11.95
N LEU A 63 4.78 -3.64 -11.66
CA LEU A 63 5.83 -3.80 -12.66
C LEU A 63 6.17 -5.28 -12.90
N ARG A 64 6.20 -6.08 -11.84
CA ARG A 64 6.55 -7.51 -11.92
C ARG A 64 5.94 -8.29 -10.76
N PRO A 65 5.09 -9.30 -11.00
CA PRO A 65 4.70 -9.84 -12.31
C PRO A 65 3.59 -9.05 -13.01
N GLY A 66 2.98 -8.06 -12.35
CA GLY A 66 1.81 -7.31 -12.78
C GLY A 66 0.55 -7.74 -12.02
N GLU A 67 -0.31 -6.75 -11.70
CA GLU A 67 -1.54 -6.96 -10.92
C GLU A 67 -2.50 -7.97 -11.56
N LYS A 68 -2.60 -7.96 -12.89
CA LYS A 68 -3.48 -8.89 -13.64
C LYS A 68 -3.07 -10.34 -13.51
N ILE A 69 -1.76 -10.61 -13.42
CA ILE A 69 -1.25 -11.99 -13.24
C ILE A 69 -1.59 -12.44 -11.82
N ILE A 70 -1.34 -11.61 -10.81
CA ILE A 70 -1.63 -11.93 -9.41
C ILE A 70 -3.13 -12.13 -9.21
N GLU A 71 -3.97 -11.28 -9.80
CA GLU A 71 -5.44 -11.42 -9.77
C GLU A 71 -5.92 -12.77 -10.35
N LYS A 72 -5.40 -13.16 -11.53
CA LYS A 72 -5.70 -14.47 -12.15
C LYS A 72 -5.27 -15.67 -11.30
N LEU A 73 -4.21 -15.52 -10.50
CA LEU A 73 -3.72 -16.55 -9.57
C LEU A 73 -4.50 -16.58 -8.24
N GLY A 74 -5.53 -15.75 -8.10
CA GLY A 74 -6.41 -15.72 -6.92
C GLY A 74 -5.99 -14.72 -5.86
N GLY A 75 -5.24 -13.68 -6.25
CA GLY A 75 -4.81 -12.58 -5.40
C GLY A 75 -3.50 -12.84 -4.66
N LEU A 76 -3.03 -11.81 -3.99
CA LEU A 76 -1.71 -11.77 -3.36
C LEU A 76 -1.55 -12.82 -2.26
N HIS A 77 -2.61 -13.08 -1.48
CA HIS A 77 -2.61 -14.08 -0.41
C HIS A 77 -2.27 -15.49 -0.92
N LYS A 78 -2.87 -15.91 -2.04
CA LYS A 78 -2.55 -17.20 -2.66
C LYS A 78 -1.18 -17.18 -3.32
N PHE A 79 -0.86 -16.10 -4.02
CA PHE A 79 0.40 -15.97 -4.75
C PHE A 79 1.63 -16.08 -3.83
N MET A 80 1.56 -15.54 -2.60
CA MET A 80 2.67 -15.57 -1.66
C MET A 80 2.49 -16.56 -0.49
N ASN A 81 1.43 -17.36 -0.51
CA ASN A 81 1.10 -18.31 0.56
C ASN A 81 0.99 -17.65 1.95
N TRP A 82 0.33 -16.48 2.02
CA TRP A 82 0.12 -15.74 3.26
C TRP A 82 -1.36 -15.59 3.56
N PRO A 83 -1.95 -16.36 4.52
CA PRO A 83 -3.40 -16.37 4.76
C PRO A 83 -3.90 -15.24 5.68
N ARG A 84 -2.98 -14.47 6.28
CA ARG A 84 -3.29 -13.37 7.21
C ARG A 84 -3.41 -12.02 6.48
N PRO A 85 -3.81 -10.93 7.16
CA PRO A 85 -3.94 -9.61 6.57
C PRO A 85 -2.71 -9.14 5.79
N ILE A 86 -2.97 -8.44 4.67
CA ILE A 86 -1.97 -7.76 3.85
C ILE A 86 -2.40 -6.31 3.68
N LEU A 87 -1.46 -5.39 3.94
CA LEU A 87 -1.55 -4.00 3.53
C LEU A 87 -0.74 -3.81 2.26
N THR A 88 -1.30 -3.14 1.25
CA THR A 88 -0.52 -2.60 0.13
C THR A 88 -0.38 -1.10 0.27
N ASP A 89 0.85 -0.60 0.05
CA ASP A 89 1.07 0.85 -0.05
C ASP A 89 0.47 1.43 -1.33
N SER A 90 0.47 2.75 -1.45
CA SER A 90 -0.05 3.45 -2.63
C SER A 90 0.87 3.35 -3.86
N GLY A 91 2.15 3.06 -3.67
CA GLY A 91 3.20 3.11 -4.69
C GLY A 91 3.83 4.49 -4.87
N GLY A 92 3.30 5.54 -4.27
CA GLY A 92 3.76 6.93 -4.43
C GLY A 92 5.23 7.14 -4.02
N PHE A 93 5.60 6.63 -2.85
CA PHE A 93 6.98 6.74 -2.34
C PHE A 93 8.01 6.09 -3.29
N GLN A 94 7.73 4.88 -3.79
CA GLN A 94 8.66 4.15 -4.67
C GLN A 94 8.79 4.82 -6.02
N VAL A 95 7.72 5.38 -6.57
CA VAL A 95 7.79 6.18 -7.80
C VAL A 95 8.74 7.35 -7.62
N MET A 96 8.66 8.07 -6.49
CA MET A 96 9.53 9.21 -6.21
C MET A 96 10.97 8.82 -5.93
N SER A 97 11.20 7.70 -5.23
CA SER A 97 12.53 7.28 -4.78
C SER A 97 13.31 6.47 -5.83
N LEU A 98 12.63 5.70 -6.68
CA LEU A 98 13.28 4.76 -7.62
C LEU A 98 13.24 5.20 -9.09
N SER A 99 12.30 6.09 -9.46
CA SER A 99 12.26 6.61 -10.82
C SER A 99 13.03 7.93 -10.91
N GLY A 100 14.23 7.91 -11.46
CA GLY A 100 15.08 9.11 -11.59
C GLY A 100 14.49 10.27 -12.39
N LEU A 101 13.36 10.09 -13.08
CA LEU A 101 12.65 11.07 -13.91
C LEU A 101 11.14 10.94 -13.74
N ALA A 102 10.63 11.09 -12.51
CA ALA A 102 9.20 11.20 -12.28
C ALA A 102 8.71 12.63 -12.60
N LYS A 103 7.62 12.72 -13.37
CA LYS A 103 6.91 13.98 -13.63
C LYS A 103 5.58 13.97 -12.90
N MET A 104 5.47 14.86 -11.92
CA MET A 104 4.27 15.06 -11.11
C MET A 104 3.30 16.00 -11.83
N SER A 105 2.00 15.67 -11.80
CA SER A 105 0.89 16.53 -12.22
C SER A 105 -0.27 16.38 -11.27
N GLU A 106 -1.31 17.17 -11.43
CA GLU A 106 -2.53 17.03 -10.61
C GLU A 106 -3.27 15.70 -10.90
N GLU A 107 -3.13 15.17 -12.11
CA GLU A 107 -3.76 13.91 -12.53
C GLU A 107 -3.05 12.68 -11.95
N GLY A 108 -1.75 12.76 -11.69
CA GLY A 108 -0.93 11.64 -11.23
C GLY A 108 0.55 11.81 -11.56
N VAL A 109 1.27 10.69 -11.61
CA VAL A 109 2.72 10.66 -11.81
C VAL A 109 3.08 9.87 -13.06
N ALA A 110 3.76 10.51 -14.00
CA ALA A 110 4.41 9.84 -15.13
C ALA A 110 5.85 9.46 -14.76
N PHE A 111 6.24 8.22 -14.99
CA PHE A 111 7.58 7.73 -14.66
C PHE A 111 8.06 6.66 -15.64
N ARG A 112 9.34 6.32 -15.55
CA ARG A 112 9.92 5.17 -16.25
C ARG A 112 10.25 4.06 -15.25
N SER A 113 9.88 2.84 -15.61
CA SER A 113 10.23 1.64 -14.84
C SER A 113 11.75 1.49 -14.75
N HIS A 114 12.26 1.25 -13.57
CA HIS A 114 13.67 0.94 -13.32
C HIS A 114 14.07 -0.46 -13.81
N ILE A 115 13.09 -1.31 -14.17
CA ILE A 115 13.31 -2.68 -14.61
C ILE A 115 13.59 -2.73 -16.13
N ASP A 116 12.74 -2.04 -16.93
CA ASP A 116 12.73 -2.17 -18.39
C ASP A 116 12.67 -0.80 -19.12
N GLY A 117 12.66 0.30 -18.38
CA GLY A 117 12.61 1.66 -18.93
C GLY A 117 11.27 2.07 -19.55
N LYS A 118 10.25 1.21 -19.53
CA LYS A 118 8.92 1.54 -20.06
C LYS A 118 8.29 2.70 -19.30
N ARG A 119 7.48 3.48 -20.03
CA ARG A 119 6.73 4.59 -19.45
C ARG A 119 5.45 4.09 -18.81
N TYR A 120 5.19 4.58 -17.60
CA TYR A 120 3.97 4.35 -16.84
C TYR A 120 3.37 5.67 -16.40
N PHE A 121 2.07 5.65 -16.16
CA PHE A 121 1.35 6.74 -15.52
C PHE A 121 0.53 6.14 -14.37
N LEU A 122 0.78 6.61 -13.14
CA LEU A 122 0.09 6.17 -11.95
C LEU A 122 -0.78 7.33 -11.45
N SER A 123 -2.09 7.14 -11.50
CA SER A 123 -3.08 8.04 -10.92
C SER A 123 -3.63 7.48 -9.62
N PRO A 124 -4.33 8.29 -8.79
CA PRO A 124 -5.03 7.80 -7.61
C PRO A 124 -5.98 6.63 -7.94
N GLU A 125 -6.75 6.74 -9.01
CA GLU A 125 -7.71 5.72 -9.44
C GLU A 125 -7.00 4.42 -9.84
N TYR A 126 -5.89 4.54 -10.57
CA TYR A 126 -5.13 3.37 -11.02
C TYR A 126 -4.42 2.69 -9.85
N SER A 127 -3.84 3.47 -8.91
CA SER A 127 -3.27 2.89 -7.67
C SER A 127 -4.30 2.08 -6.89
N ILE A 128 -5.50 2.62 -6.68
CA ILE A 128 -6.60 1.90 -6.02
C ILE A 128 -6.99 0.63 -6.78
N SER A 129 -7.13 0.70 -8.11
CA SER A 129 -7.49 -0.46 -8.93
C SER A 129 -6.46 -1.58 -8.83
N ILE A 130 -5.17 -1.24 -8.86
CA ILE A 130 -4.08 -2.22 -8.68
C ILE A 130 -4.17 -2.89 -7.31
N GLN A 131 -4.25 -2.13 -6.23
CA GLN A 131 -4.32 -2.65 -4.87
C GLN A 131 -5.54 -3.57 -4.67
N GLN A 132 -6.68 -3.20 -5.25
CA GLN A 132 -7.89 -4.03 -5.22
C GLN A 132 -7.80 -5.27 -6.11
N ALA A 133 -7.07 -5.23 -7.22
CA ALA A 133 -6.77 -6.42 -8.04
C ALA A 133 -5.80 -7.37 -7.32
N LEU A 134 -4.85 -6.83 -6.57
CA LEU A 134 -3.96 -7.60 -5.69
C LEU A 134 -4.72 -8.31 -4.55
N GLY A 135 -5.92 -7.82 -4.19
CA GLY A 135 -6.78 -8.42 -3.16
C GLY A 135 -6.28 -8.15 -1.73
N SER A 136 -5.60 -7.01 -1.49
CA SER A 136 -5.16 -6.61 -0.15
C SER A 136 -6.32 -6.28 0.78
N ASP A 137 -6.12 -6.49 2.08
CA ASP A 137 -7.13 -6.19 3.12
C ASP A 137 -7.15 -4.70 3.48
N ILE A 138 -5.99 -4.06 3.44
CA ILE A 138 -5.83 -2.62 3.64
C ILE A 138 -5.23 -2.02 2.38
N VAL A 139 -5.93 -1.03 1.84
CA VAL A 139 -5.59 -0.26 0.64
C VAL A 139 -5.26 1.16 1.07
N MET A 140 -4.15 1.73 0.60
CA MET A 140 -3.73 3.08 0.95
C MET A 140 -4.13 4.09 -0.15
N CYS A 141 -4.61 5.28 0.27
CA CYS A 141 -4.79 6.41 -0.64
C CYS A 141 -3.46 6.77 -1.32
N PHE A 142 -3.55 7.20 -2.58
CA PHE A 142 -2.37 7.68 -3.30
C PHE A 142 -1.95 9.05 -2.77
N ASP A 143 -0.66 9.22 -2.51
CA ASP A 143 -0.08 10.43 -1.93
C ASP A 143 1.20 10.88 -2.66
N GLU A 144 1.56 12.14 -2.48
CA GLU A 144 2.85 12.69 -2.89
C GLU A 144 3.77 12.80 -1.68
N CYS A 145 4.84 12.00 -1.68
CA CYS A 145 5.87 12.08 -0.66
C CYS A 145 6.82 13.25 -0.94
N ALA A 146 6.68 14.37 -0.22
CA ALA A 146 7.57 15.50 -0.33
C ALA A 146 8.97 15.15 0.20
N LYS A 147 10.02 15.78 -0.37
CA LYS A 147 11.38 15.66 0.15
C LYS A 147 11.48 16.30 1.54
N SER A 148 12.26 15.74 2.45
CA SER A 148 12.50 16.32 3.78
C SER A 148 13.14 17.70 3.75
N THR A 149 13.81 18.03 2.63
CA THR A 149 14.44 19.33 2.36
C THR A 149 13.53 20.29 1.58
N ALA A 150 12.26 19.91 1.33
CA ALA A 150 11.32 20.75 0.59
C ALA A 150 11.09 22.07 1.32
N LYS A 151 11.00 23.17 0.55
CA LYS A 151 10.58 24.46 1.10
C LYS A 151 9.10 24.40 1.52
N GLU A 152 8.71 25.26 2.46
CA GLU A 152 7.33 25.32 2.98
C GLU A 152 6.28 25.36 1.87
N PHE A 153 6.48 26.18 0.84
CA PHE A 153 5.57 26.27 -0.30
C PHE A 153 5.46 24.96 -1.10
N GLU A 154 6.56 24.23 -1.27
CA GLU A 154 6.58 22.94 -1.96
C GLU A 154 5.86 21.87 -1.11
N ALA A 155 6.13 21.85 0.20
CA ALA A 155 5.47 20.97 1.14
C ALA A 155 3.95 21.24 1.19
N TYR A 156 3.54 22.51 1.17
CA TYR A 156 2.13 22.89 1.12
C TYR A 156 1.44 22.41 -0.18
N LYS A 157 2.09 22.56 -1.34
CA LYS A 157 1.56 22.04 -2.62
C LYS A 157 1.41 20.51 -2.60
N SER A 158 2.43 19.82 -2.11
CA SER A 158 2.42 18.36 -1.99
C SER A 158 1.29 17.87 -1.06
N MET A 159 1.14 18.53 0.09
CA MET A 159 0.04 18.25 1.01
C MET A 159 -1.33 18.45 0.33
N LYS A 160 -1.55 19.59 -0.32
CA LYS A 160 -2.80 19.87 -1.05
C LYS A 160 -3.11 18.80 -2.09
N ARG A 161 -2.12 18.46 -2.93
CA ARG A 161 -2.27 17.41 -3.94
C ARG A 161 -2.60 16.05 -3.31
N SER A 162 -1.92 15.68 -2.23
CA SER A 162 -2.21 14.43 -1.52
C SER A 162 -3.64 14.40 -0.99
N MET A 163 -4.16 15.52 -0.46
CA MET A 163 -5.56 15.60 -0.02
C MET A 163 -6.56 15.44 -1.18
N GLU A 164 -6.31 16.08 -2.33
CA GLU A 164 -7.14 15.93 -3.53
C GLU A 164 -7.08 14.51 -4.08
N TRP A 165 -5.91 13.90 -4.09
CA TRP A 165 -5.72 12.50 -4.48
C TRP A 165 -6.39 11.53 -3.51
N ALA A 166 -6.44 11.82 -2.21
CA ALA A 166 -7.19 11.03 -1.25
C ALA A 166 -8.69 11.05 -1.55
N VAL A 167 -9.26 12.20 -1.92
CA VAL A 167 -10.65 12.31 -2.36
C VAL A 167 -10.92 11.46 -3.61
N ARG A 168 -10.02 11.51 -4.60
CA ARG A 168 -10.11 10.72 -5.83
C ARG A 168 -9.95 9.23 -5.54
N SER A 169 -9.00 8.85 -4.69
CA SER A 169 -8.80 7.47 -4.23
C SER A 169 -10.08 6.92 -3.57
N LYS A 170 -10.71 7.72 -2.68
CA LYS A 170 -11.96 7.35 -2.03
C LYS A 170 -13.11 7.15 -3.03
N LYS A 171 -13.21 8.00 -4.06
CA LYS A 171 -14.24 7.87 -5.10
C LYS A 171 -14.02 6.63 -5.98
N ALA A 172 -12.76 6.27 -6.24
CA ALA A 172 -12.40 5.12 -7.07
C ALA A 172 -12.50 3.79 -6.30
N PHE A 173 -12.50 3.84 -4.96
CA PHE A 173 -12.52 2.64 -4.13
C PHE A 173 -13.85 1.92 -4.23
N ASP A 174 -13.82 0.64 -4.68
CA ASP A 174 -15.02 -0.22 -4.72
C ASP A 174 -15.29 -0.84 -3.34
N HIS A 175 -16.29 -0.30 -2.66
CA HIS A 175 -16.74 -0.76 -1.34
C HIS A 175 -17.36 -2.16 -1.34
N LYS A 176 -17.65 -2.76 -2.49
CA LYS A 176 -18.13 -4.15 -2.59
C LYS A 176 -17.01 -5.17 -2.41
N LYS A 177 -15.75 -4.75 -2.62
CA LYS A 177 -14.58 -5.57 -2.31
C LYS A 177 -14.32 -5.56 -0.81
N GLU A 178 -13.80 -6.67 -0.30
CA GLU A 178 -13.63 -6.93 1.14
C GLU A 178 -12.40 -6.21 1.77
N SER A 179 -11.93 -5.15 1.14
CA SER A 179 -10.81 -4.34 1.60
C SER A 179 -11.28 -3.09 2.36
N SER A 180 -10.35 -2.45 3.07
CA SER A 180 -10.57 -1.20 3.80
C SER A 180 -9.60 -0.13 3.29
N LEU A 181 -10.13 1.07 3.02
CA LEU A 181 -9.32 2.19 2.56
C LEU A 181 -8.80 2.98 3.76
N PHE A 182 -7.50 3.28 3.74
CA PHE A 182 -6.80 4.15 4.68
C PHE A 182 -6.13 5.33 3.94
N GLY A 183 -6.02 6.47 4.66
CA GLY A 183 -5.35 7.66 4.18
C GLY A 183 -4.91 8.57 5.30
#